data_1c436021cccc056c4ce656d757a80757
#
_entry.id   1c436021cccc056c4ce656d757a80757
#
_cell.length_a   1.000
_cell.length_b   1.000
_cell.length_c   1.000
_cell.angle_alpha   90.00
_cell.angle_beta   90.00
_cell.angle_gamma   90.00
#
_symmetry.space_group_name_H-M   'P 1'
#
loop_
_entity.id
_entity.type
_entity.pdbx_description
1 polymer ?
#
loop_
_entity_poly.entity_id
_entity_poly.type
_entity_poly.pdbx_seq_one_letter_code
_entity_poly.pdbx_strand_id
1 'polypeptide(L)'
;CDEFLYLGGNEKETHKYVSELMGKETLDTNTYGHSRGRNGSFSINDQQTGRELLAPDEVRMLDNRKAILFVRGERPMTDDKYDLMRHPNIRLTEDGGAAPYDYTLAKSAADDLDYSPEQYDEFELLEPDDFMKS
;
A
#
# COMPACT_ATOMS: atom_id res chain seq x y z
N CYS A 1 0.39 12.53 1.04
CA CYS A 1 -0.70 11.62 1.39
C CYS A 1 -0.52 11.20 2.83
N ASP A 2 -1.54 11.34 3.65
CA ASP A 2 -1.47 11.02 5.09
C ASP A 2 -1.82 9.55 5.38
N GLU A 3 -2.26 8.84 4.36
CA GLU A 3 -2.65 7.43 4.44
C GLU A 3 -1.94 6.62 3.36
N PHE A 4 -1.51 5.41 3.71
CA PHE A 4 -0.94 4.44 2.79
C PHE A 4 -1.56 3.06 3.06
N LEU A 5 -2.17 2.47 2.05
CA LEU A 5 -2.79 1.15 2.12
C LEU A 5 -1.96 0.15 1.32
N TYR A 6 -1.42 -0.86 2.00
CA TYR A 6 -0.73 -1.98 1.37
C TYR A 6 -1.67 -3.17 1.18
N LEU A 7 -1.90 -3.54 -0.07
CA LEU A 7 -2.77 -4.65 -0.46
C LEU A 7 -2.01 -5.90 -0.96
N GLY A 8 -0.70 -5.88 -0.82
CA GLY A 8 0.17 -6.93 -1.34
C GLY A 8 0.89 -6.48 -2.61
N GLY A 9 1.79 -7.32 -3.09
CA GLY A 9 2.60 -7.09 -4.28
C GLY A 9 3.83 -7.98 -4.29
N ASN A 10 4.56 -8.00 -5.42
CA ASN A 10 5.78 -8.79 -5.58
C ASN A 10 7.04 -7.92 -5.72
N GLU A 11 6.90 -6.62 -5.54
CA GLU A 11 7.99 -5.65 -5.69
C GLU A 11 8.87 -5.60 -4.45
N LYS A 12 10.15 -5.90 -4.60
CA LYS A 12 11.10 -5.97 -3.48
C LYS A 12 11.24 -4.65 -2.72
N GLU A 13 11.29 -3.54 -3.43
CA GLU A 13 11.41 -2.20 -2.82
C GLU A 13 10.16 -1.85 -2.02
N THR A 14 8.98 -2.26 -2.48
CA THR A 14 7.73 -2.10 -1.75
C THR A 14 7.73 -2.89 -0.44
N HIS A 15 8.21 -4.14 -0.45
CA HIS A 15 8.31 -4.95 0.77
C HIS A 15 9.23 -4.32 1.80
N LYS A 16 10.40 -3.80 1.34
CA LYS A 16 11.35 -3.09 2.19
C LYS A 16 10.72 -1.83 2.78
N TYR A 17 10.05 -1.04 1.96
CA TYR A 17 9.39 0.19 2.40
C TYR A 17 8.31 -0.09 3.45
N VAL A 18 7.46 -1.10 3.23
CA VAL A 18 6.43 -1.53 4.19
C VAL A 18 7.05 -1.99 5.51
N SER A 19 8.12 -2.79 5.45
CA SER A 19 8.86 -3.25 6.62
C SER A 19 9.42 -2.07 7.43
N GLU A 20 10.00 -1.09 6.77
CA GLU A 20 10.52 0.14 7.41
C GLU A 20 9.40 0.96 8.07
N LEU A 21 8.23 1.06 7.43
CA LEU A 21 7.05 1.75 7.99
C LEU A 21 6.47 1.01 9.20
N MET A 22 6.53 -0.32 9.23
CA MET A 22 6.11 -1.11 10.40
C MET A 22 6.97 -0.84 11.62
N GLY A 23 8.24 -0.49 11.42
CA GLY A 23 9.17 -0.21 12.48
C GLY A 23 9.80 -1.45 13.12
N LYS A 24 10.35 -1.27 14.32
CA LYS A 24 11.09 -2.32 15.03
C LYS A 24 10.45 -2.60 16.38
N GLU A 25 10.49 -3.85 16.75
CA GLU A 25 10.15 -4.35 18.10
C GLU A 25 11.42 -4.69 18.86
N THR A 26 11.42 -4.43 20.16
CA THR A 26 12.51 -4.83 21.05
C THR A 26 12.23 -6.24 21.55
N LEU A 27 13.10 -7.18 21.18
CA LEU A 27 13.08 -8.53 21.74
C LEU A 27 14.06 -8.62 22.90
N ASP A 28 13.55 -9.00 24.06
CA ASP A 28 14.37 -9.35 25.22
C ASP A 28 14.87 -10.79 25.06
N THR A 29 16.15 -10.92 24.73
CA THR A 29 16.77 -12.25 24.60
C THR A 29 17.57 -12.55 25.84
N ASN A 30 17.04 -13.41 26.71
CA ASN A 30 17.74 -13.90 27.88
C ASN A 30 18.58 -15.11 27.51
N THR A 31 19.90 -14.93 27.43
CA THR A 31 20.82 -16.05 27.21
C THR A 31 21.36 -16.54 28.57
N TYR A 32 20.99 -17.76 28.95
CA TYR A 32 21.48 -18.41 30.14
C TYR A 32 22.80 -19.16 29.85
N GLY A 33 23.91 -18.64 30.33
CA GLY A 33 25.20 -19.34 30.29
C GLY A 33 25.41 -20.11 31.59
N HIS A 34 25.45 -21.44 31.54
CA HIS A 34 25.82 -22.28 32.67
C HIS A 34 27.19 -22.89 32.43
N SER A 35 28.21 -22.39 33.12
CA SER A 35 29.56 -22.97 33.11
C SER A 35 29.70 -23.96 34.27
N ARG A 36 29.92 -25.23 33.95
CA ARG A 36 30.12 -26.32 34.92
C ARG A 36 31.62 -26.51 35.14
N GLY A 37 32.17 -25.77 36.08
CA GLY A 37 33.57 -25.83 36.51
C GLY A 37 33.68 -25.68 38.02
N ARG A 38 34.90 -25.96 38.59
CA ARG A 38 35.17 -25.93 40.04
C ARG A 38 34.96 -24.55 40.71
N ASN A 39 34.82 -23.50 39.87
CA ASN A 39 34.38 -22.14 40.22
C ASN A 39 33.25 -21.73 39.28
N GLY A 40 32.11 -22.42 39.32
CA GLY A 40 30.96 -22.14 38.44
C GLY A 40 30.53 -20.69 38.60
N SER A 41 30.57 -19.93 37.49
CA SER A 41 30.00 -18.61 37.39
C SER A 41 28.68 -18.66 36.64
N PHE A 42 27.68 -18.04 37.19
CA PHE A 42 26.38 -17.86 36.58
C PHE A 42 26.36 -16.44 36.01
N SER A 43 26.23 -16.33 34.69
CA SER A 43 26.03 -15.03 34.02
C SER A 43 24.69 -15.03 33.28
N ILE A 44 23.88 -14.06 33.64
CA ILE A 44 22.67 -13.75 32.86
C ILE A 44 23.08 -12.58 31.95
N ASN A 45 23.00 -12.79 30.68
CA ASN A 45 23.24 -11.74 29.68
C ASN A 45 21.90 -11.32 29.10
N ASP A 46 21.37 -10.20 29.59
CA ASP A 46 20.17 -9.59 29.06
C ASP A 46 20.58 -8.77 27.83
N GLN A 47 20.32 -9.31 26.65
CA GLN A 47 20.58 -8.62 25.39
C GLN A 47 19.25 -8.18 24.78
N GLN A 48 19.05 -6.87 24.71
CA GLN A 48 17.93 -6.29 23.97
C GLN A 48 18.35 -6.11 22.52
N THR A 49 17.69 -6.82 21.63
CA THR A 49 17.93 -6.73 20.19
C THR A 49 16.68 -6.20 19.50
N GLY A 50 16.83 -5.09 18.77
CA GLY A 50 15.75 -4.58 17.92
C GLY A 50 15.56 -5.49 16.70
N ARG A 51 14.38 -6.09 16.57
CA ARG A 51 13.96 -6.81 15.37
C ARG A 51 12.94 -5.98 14.60
N GLU A 52 12.96 -6.04 13.27
CA GLU A 52 11.86 -5.54 12.45
C GLU A 52 10.57 -6.25 12.84
N LEU A 53 9.49 -5.47 13.08
CA LEU A 53 8.19 -6.03 13.46
C LEU A 53 7.66 -6.98 12.39
N LEU A 54 7.93 -6.66 11.12
CA LEU A 54 7.65 -7.48 9.95
C LEU A 54 8.81 -7.33 8.97
N ALA A 55 9.61 -8.38 8.80
CA ALA A 55 10.73 -8.36 7.88
C ALA A 55 10.24 -8.32 6.41
N PRO A 56 11.04 -7.84 5.43
CA PRO A 56 10.60 -7.73 4.04
C PRO A 56 10.14 -9.05 3.40
N ASP A 57 10.71 -10.17 3.81
CA ASP A 57 10.29 -11.51 3.39
C ASP A 57 8.96 -11.93 4.03
N GLU A 58 8.72 -11.55 5.27
CA GLU A 58 7.43 -11.73 5.96
C GLU A 58 6.33 -10.87 5.32
N VAL A 59 6.65 -9.63 4.92
CA VAL A 59 5.73 -8.76 4.14
C VAL A 59 5.34 -9.43 2.81
N ARG A 60 6.31 -10.03 2.11
CA ARG A 60 6.06 -10.75 0.85
C ARG A 60 5.15 -11.96 1.05
N MET A 61 5.26 -12.63 2.20
CA MET A 61 4.49 -13.82 2.54
C MET A 61 3.18 -13.52 3.27
N LEU A 62 2.83 -12.23 3.43
CA LEU A 62 1.57 -11.86 4.03
C LEU A 62 0.40 -12.53 3.30
N ASP A 63 -0.56 -13.07 4.07
CA ASP A 63 -1.78 -13.67 3.51
C ASP A 63 -2.45 -12.68 2.54
N ASN A 64 -2.74 -13.15 1.32
CA ASN A 64 -3.35 -12.31 0.27
C ASN A 64 -4.70 -11.73 0.67
N ARG A 65 -5.36 -12.28 1.69
CA ARG A 65 -6.61 -11.74 2.26
C ARG A 65 -6.38 -10.56 3.20
N LYS A 66 -5.14 -10.31 3.61
CA LYS A 66 -4.79 -9.25 4.55
C LYS A 66 -4.36 -7.96 3.83
N ALA A 67 -4.66 -6.85 4.48
CA ALA A 67 -4.20 -5.53 4.11
C ALA A 67 -3.53 -4.87 5.32
N ILE A 68 -2.60 -3.96 5.09
CA ILE A 68 -1.98 -3.14 6.14
C ILE A 68 -2.29 -1.68 5.82
N LEU A 69 -2.90 -0.99 6.79
CA LEU A 69 -3.20 0.44 6.71
C LEU A 69 -2.24 1.22 7.61
N PHE A 70 -1.62 2.22 7.02
CA PHE A 70 -0.78 3.20 7.69
C PHE A 70 -1.49 4.54 7.66
N VAL A 71 -1.71 5.13 8.83
CA VAL A 71 -2.26 6.47 9.01
C VAL A 71 -1.24 7.31 9.76
N ARG A 72 -0.99 8.52 9.29
CA ARG A 72 -0.01 9.41 9.91
C ARG A 72 -0.39 9.69 11.35
N GLY A 73 0.54 9.40 12.27
CA GLY A 73 0.34 9.58 13.72
C GLY A 73 -0.29 8.39 14.44
N GLU A 74 -0.70 7.35 13.71
CA GLU A 74 -1.26 6.13 14.27
C GLU A 74 -0.33 4.92 14.09
N ARG A 75 -0.59 3.87 14.87
CA ARG A 75 0.11 2.59 14.68
C ARG A 75 -0.43 1.88 13.45
N PRO A 76 0.42 1.14 12.72
CA PRO A 76 -0.03 0.32 11.60
C PRO A 76 -1.14 -0.65 12.02
N MET A 77 -2.16 -0.77 11.19
CA MET A 77 -3.31 -1.65 11.41
C MET A 77 -3.35 -2.73 10.34
N THR A 78 -3.59 -3.98 10.74
CA THR A 78 -3.78 -5.09 9.82
C THR A 78 -5.22 -5.58 9.89
N ASP A 79 -5.87 -5.69 8.73
CA ASP A 79 -7.25 -6.15 8.63
C ASP A 79 -7.46 -7.03 7.40
N ASP A 80 -8.61 -7.68 7.32
CA ASP A 80 -9.01 -8.44 6.15
C ASP A 80 -9.45 -7.51 5.02
N LYS A 81 -9.03 -7.84 3.79
CA LYS A 81 -9.55 -7.17 2.60
C LYS A 81 -11.04 -7.40 2.48
N TYR A 82 -11.74 -6.39 1.97
CA TYR A 82 -13.15 -6.53 1.69
C TYR A 82 -13.39 -7.64 0.65
N ASP A 83 -14.33 -8.52 0.96
CA ASP A 83 -14.76 -9.57 0.03
C ASP A 83 -15.62 -8.95 -1.09
N LEU A 84 -15.03 -8.82 -2.28
CA LEU A 84 -15.68 -8.23 -3.44
C LEU A 84 -16.95 -8.95 -3.84
N MET A 85 -17.05 -10.27 -3.60
CA MET A 85 -18.26 -11.06 -3.92
C MET A 85 -19.47 -10.63 -3.08
N ARG A 86 -19.25 -9.94 -1.98
CA ARG A 86 -20.31 -9.37 -1.12
C ARG A 86 -20.72 -7.95 -1.52
N HIS A 87 -20.04 -7.36 -2.51
CA HIS A 87 -20.35 -6.00 -2.93
C HIS A 87 -21.73 -5.92 -3.60
N PRO A 88 -22.58 -4.94 -3.26
CA PRO A 88 -23.93 -4.81 -3.85
C PRO A 88 -23.93 -4.74 -5.39
N ASN A 89 -22.87 -4.15 -5.96
CA ASN A 89 -22.72 -3.97 -7.41
C ASN A 89 -21.89 -5.05 -8.10
N ILE A 90 -21.60 -6.17 -7.42
CA ILE A 90 -20.79 -7.27 -7.99
C ILE A 90 -21.31 -7.70 -9.38
N ARG A 91 -22.63 -7.74 -9.56
CA ARG A 91 -23.28 -8.08 -10.83
C ARG A 91 -22.92 -7.18 -12.02
N LEU A 92 -22.32 -6.01 -11.76
CA LEU A 92 -21.86 -5.06 -12.80
C LEU A 92 -20.41 -5.29 -13.19
N THR A 93 -19.72 -6.25 -12.57
CA THR A 93 -18.33 -6.62 -12.85
C THR A 93 -18.27 -7.94 -13.57
N GLU A 94 -17.15 -8.22 -14.23
CA GLU A 94 -16.90 -9.50 -14.91
C GLU A 94 -17.02 -10.68 -13.93
N ASP A 95 -16.47 -10.55 -12.71
CA ASP A 95 -16.57 -11.56 -11.66
C ASP A 95 -18.03 -11.86 -11.25
N GLY A 96 -18.91 -10.87 -11.38
CA GLY A 96 -20.34 -11.00 -11.16
C GLY A 96 -21.15 -11.41 -12.40
N GLY A 97 -20.48 -11.71 -13.51
CA GLY A 97 -21.09 -12.19 -14.75
C GLY A 97 -21.58 -11.08 -15.71
N ALA A 98 -21.14 -9.83 -15.51
CA ALA A 98 -21.42 -8.76 -16.46
C ALA A 98 -20.70 -9.01 -17.79
N ALA A 99 -21.35 -8.63 -18.89
CA ALA A 99 -20.71 -8.66 -20.19
C ALA A 99 -19.51 -7.69 -20.22
N PRO A 100 -18.44 -8.01 -20.96
CA PRO A 100 -17.32 -7.09 -21.15
C PRO A 100 -17.80 -5.75 -21.70
N TYR A 101 -17.14 -4.67 -21.26
CA TYR A 101 -17.46 -3.33 -21.75
C TYR A 101 -17.13 -3.22 -23.25
N ASP A 102 -18.13 -2.85 -24.04
CA ASP A 102 -17.99 -2.65 -25.48
C ASP A 102 -17.68 -1.18 -25.80
N TYR A 103 -16.42 -0.94 -26.17
CA TYR A 103 -15.92 0.40 -26.53
C TYR A 103 -16.59 0.94 -27.83
N THR A 104 -17.12 0.07 -28.70
CA THR A 104 -17.71 0.52 -29.93
C THR A 104 -19.07 1.17 -29.71
N LEU A 105 -19.81 0.68 -28.72
CA LEU A 105 -21.08 1.30 -28.31
C LEU A 105 -20.87 2.66 -27.60
N ALA A 106 -19.77 2.81 -26.83
CA ALA A 106 -19.45 4.08 -26.20
C ALA A 106 -19.02 5.16 -27.22
N LYS A 107 -18.41 4.76 -28.35
CA LYS A 107 -18.08 5.71 -29.42
C LYS A 107 -19.31 6.28 -30.09
N SER A 108 -20.39 5.49 -30.28
CA SER A 108 -21.61 6.00 -30.86
C SER A 108 -22.32 7.01 -29.96
N ALA A 109 -22.21 6.88 -28.63
CA ALA A 109 -22.74 7.85 -27.68
C ALA A 109 -21.90 9.13 -27.59
N ALA A 110 -20.60 9.04 -27.89
CA ALA A 110 -19.69 10.18 -27.92
C ALA A 110 -19.78 10.98 -29.24
N ASP A 111 -20.17 10.30 -30.35
CA ASP A 111 -20.41 10.94 -31.64
C ASP A 111 -21.70 11.78 -31.62
N ASP A 112 -22.61 11.55 -30.65
CA ASP A 112 -23.82 12.36 -30.43
C ASP A 112 -23.53 13.61 -29.57
N LEU A 113 -22.34 13.74 -29.01
CA LEU A 113 -21.88 15.02 -28.48
C LEU A 113 -21.46 15.86 -29.69
N ASP A 114 -22.31 16.79 -30.05
CA ASP A 114 -22.05 17.82 -31.07
C ASP A 114 -20.90 18.71 -30.63
N TYR A 115 -19.68 18.11 -30.66
CA TYR A 115 -18.44 18.80 -30.43
C TYR A 115 -18.06 19.51 -31.70
N SER A 116 -18.57 20.72 -31.87
CA SER A 116 -18.09 21.63 -32.90
C SER A 116 -16.80 22.29 -32.40
N PRO A 117 -15.62 21.95 -32.96
CA PRO A 117 -14.38 22.61 -32.59
C PRO A 117 -14.40 24.12 -32.87
N GLU A 118 -15.34 24.58 -33.68
CA GLU A 118 -15.53 26.01 -34.03
C GLU A 118 -16.12 26.85 -32.88
N GLN A 119 -16.58 26.19 -31.78
CA GLN A 119 -17.14 26.87 -30.62
C GLN A 119 -16.06 27.29 -29.60
N TYR A 120 -14.83 26.94 -29.81
CA TYR A 120 -13.66 27.31 -29.01
C TYR A 120 -12.68 28.15 -29.82
N ASP A 121 -13.21 29.11 -30.56
CA ASP A 121 -12.37 30.19 -31.10
C ASP A 121 -11.86 31.04 -29.94
N GLU A 122 -10.54 31.15 -29.86
CA GLU A 122 -9.76 31.95 -28.94
C GLU A 122 -9.37 31.29 -27.60
N PHE A 123 -8.45 30.33 -27.69
CA PHE A 123 -7.47 30.19 -26.62
C PHE A 123 -6.45 31.31 -26.83
N GLU A 124 -6.53 32.35 -26.05
CA GLU A 124 -5.46 33.35 -25.93
C GLU A 124 -4.26 32.64 -25.30
N LEU A 125 -3.25 32.33 -26.13
CA LEU A 125 -1.95 31.83 -25.66
C LEU A 125 -1.31 32.97 -24.89
N LEU A 126 -1.38 32.89 -23.54
CA LEU A 126 -0.65 33.81 -22.67
C LEU A 126 0.84 33.57 -22.90
N GLU A 127 1.54 34.59 -23.37
CA GLU A 127 2.99 34.57 -23.51
C GLU A 127 3.62 34.51 -22.09
N PRO A 128 4.82 33.88 -21.94
CA PRO A 128 5.49 33.79 -20.64
C PRO A 128 5.71 35.13 -19.95
N ASP A 129 5.77 36.21 -20.69
CA ASP A 129 5.96 37.59 -20.20
C ASP A 129 4.72 38.18 -19.52
N ASP A 130 3.52 37.62 -19.71
CA ASP A 130 2.29 38.09 -19.09
C ASP A 130 2.21 37.71 -17.62
N PHE A 131 2.97 36.72 -17.17
CA PHE A 131 3.07 36.30 -15.76
C PHE A 131 4.03 37.16 -14.92
N MET A 132 4.84 38.00 -15.54
CA MET A 132 5.85 38.82 -14.84
C MET A 132 5.39 40.25 -14.51
N LYS A 133 4.15 40.60 -14.76
CA LYS A 133 3.63 41.97 -14.55
C LYS A 133 2.69 42.09 -13.34
N SER A 134 2.80 41.20 -12.34
CA SER A 134 2.02 41.31 -11.08
C SER A 134 2.93 41.56 -9.90
#